data_642a1b0d91939540410439cdac80b626
#
_entry.id   642a1b0d91939540410439cdac80b626
#
_cell.length_a   1.000
_cell.length_b   1.000
_cell.length_c   1.000
_cell.angle_alpha   90.00
_cell.angle_beta   90.00
_cell.angle_gamma   90.00
#
_symmetry.space_group_name_H-M   'P 1'
#
loop_
_entity.id
_entity.type
_entity.pdbx_description
1 polymer ?
#
loop_
_entity_poly.entity_id
_entity_poly.type
_entity_poly.pdbx_seq_one_letter_code
_entity_poly.pdbx_strand_id
1 'polypeptide(L)'
;YPVTFAIMLGTSILTSTLASKLKENAKLSARDAFRTKILFNTSQLLQKAEDASEIFDITATQLIKLLGRNLVVAPVEKKKNGIVQGTLYNAETGIKSEKVFNEKEQEILQWVLKNRKRAGAMTERFSEEPYLYLSIYAAQNRYGVIGIFIGQKPLDAFENSILLSILGECAMALDREQSAREKEEAAVMAKNEQLRVNLLRTISHDLRTPLTSILGNADSLISNFDALDEGMRKQIFSDIYEDAGWLIELVENLLALTKIED
;
A
#
# COMPACT_ATOMS: atom_id res chain seq x y z
N TYR A 1 68.85 -32.13 15.09
CA TYR A 1 67.75 -31.49 15.89
C TYR A 1 67.24 -30.14 15.35
N PRO A 2 68.02 -29.24 14.70
CA PRO A 2 67.44 -27.96 14.22
C PRO A 2 66.42 -28.13 13.08
N VAL A 3 66.55 -29.12 12.23
CA VAL A 3 65.64 -29.44 11.11
C VAL A 3 64.25 -29.89 11.59
N THR A 4 64.26 -30.80 12.58
CA THR A 4 62.99 -31.29 13.20
C THR A 4 62.24 -30.18 13.90
N PHE A 5 62.93 -29.25 14.58
CA PHE A 5 62.33 -28.08 15.21
C PHE A 5 61.73 -27.11 14.19
N ALA A 6 62.45 -26.87 13.09
CA ALA A 6 61.98 -26.01 12.00
C ALA A 6 60.71 -26.61 11.31
N ILE A 7 60.65 -27.92 11.10
CA ILE A 7 59.46 -28.61 10.57
C ILE A 7 58.31 -28.54 11.57
N MET A 8 58.52 -28.76 12.84
CA MET A 8 57.47 -28.65 13.88
C MET A 8 56.93 -27.22 13.99
N LEU A 9 57.79 -26.23 13.94
CA LEU A 9 57.38 -24.83 13.93
C LEU A 9 56.57 -24.46 12.68
N GLY A 10 57.00 -24.92 11.52
CA GLY A 10 56.29 -24.69 10.24
C GLY A 10 54.92 -25.35 10.22
N THR A 11 54.81 -26.60 10.67
CA THR A 11 53.52 -27.29 10.77
C THR A 11 52.60 -26.66 11.80
N SER A 12 53.13 -26.22 12.92
CA SER A 12 52.32 -25.52 13.97
C SER A 12 51.75 -24.18 13.45
N ILE A 13 52.55 -23.38 12.76
CA ILE A 13 52.09 -22.14 12.14
C ILE A 13 51.03 -22.40 11.07
N LEU A 14 51.27 -23.43 10.22
CA LEU A 14 50.36 -23.79 9.16
C LEU A 14 49.01 -24.29 9.69
N THR A 15 49.03 -25.17 10.71
CA THR A 15 47.80 -25.65 11.36
C THR A 15 47.07 -24.57 12.11
N SER A 16 47.77 -23.65 12.79
CA SER A 16 47.17 -22.51 13.49
C SER A 16 46.51 -21.53 12.52
N THR A 17 47.18 -21.20 11.42
CA THR A 17 46.60 -20.30 10.39
C THR A 17 45.41 -20.95 9.70
N LEU A 18 45.46 -22.24 9.37
CA LEU A 18 44.37 -22.99 8.78
C LEU A 18 43.16 -23.08 9.75
N ALA A 19 43.41 -23.38 11.00
CA ALA A 19 42.35 -23.44 12.04
C ALA A 19 41.68 -22.04 12.22
N SER A 20 42.48 -20.98 12.25
CA SER A 20 41.94 -19.60 12.34
C SER A 20 41.09 -19.23 11.12
N LYS A 21 41.53 -19.56 9.89
CA LYS A 21 40.73 -19.34 8.67
C LYS A 21 39.46 -20.15 8.64
N LEU A 22 39.52 -21.44 9.07
CA LEU A 22 38.33 -22.30 9.17
C LEU A 22 37.30 -21.73 10.17
N LYS A 23 37.76 -21.25 11.32
CA LYS A 23 36.91 -20.63 12.34
C LYS A 23 36.26 -19.33 11.82
N GLU A 24 37.02 -18.51 11.12
CA GLU A 24 36.53 -17.28 10.52
C GLU A 24 35.48 -17.58 9.42
N ASN A 25 35.76 -18.51 8.52
CA ASN A 25 34.83 -18.94 7.48
C ASN A 25 33.55 -19.55 8.06
N ALA A 26 33.66 -20.36 9.11
CA ALA A 26 32.51 -20.93 9.83
C ALA A 26 31.64 -19.81 10.45
N LYS A 27 32.27 -18.78 11.04
CA LYS A 27 31.57 -17.62 11.60
C LYS A 27 30.86 -16.78 10.54
N LEU A 28 31.51 -16.56 9.39
CA LEU A 28 30.89 -15.86 8.25
C LEU A 28 29.71 -16.66 7.70
N SER A 29 29.88 -17.95 7.44
CA SER A 29 28.81 -18.83 6.97
C SER A 29 27.61 -18.88 7.93
N ALA A 30 27.85 -18.92 9.23
CA ALA A 30 26.78 -18.88 10.24
C ALA A 30 26.03 -17.55 10.23
N ARG A 31 26.73 -16.41 10.03
CA ARG A 31 26.12 -15.09 9.91
C ARG A 31 25.26 -14.99 8.65
N ASP A 32 25.75 -15.49 7.52
CA ASP A 32 25.01 -15.47 6.26
C ASP A 32 23.77 -16.37 6.32
N ALA A 33 23.86 -17.53 6.93
CA ALA A 33 22.71 -18.41 7.17
C ALA A 33 21.67 -17.75 8.09
N PHE A 34 22.10 -17.08 9.15
CA PHE A 34 21.23 -16.34 10.04
C PHE A 34 20.54 -15.17 9.35
N ARG A 35 21.28 -14.39 8.55
CA ARG A 35 20.74 -13.30 7.72
C ARG A 35 19.66 -13.83 6.77
N THR A 36 19.97 -14.88 6.02
CA THR A 36 19.04 -15.47 5.06
C THR A 36 17.76 -15.94 5.75
N LYS A 37 17.88 -16.59 6.90
CA LYS A 37 16.73 -17.07 7.69
C LYS A 37 15.85 -15.92 8.17
N ILE A 38 16.43 -14.83 8.69
CA ILE A 38 15.65 -13.67 9.15
C ILE A 38 14.92 -13.03 7.98
N LEU A 39 15.62 -12.76 6.86
CA LEU A 39 15.02 -12.14 5.69
C LEU A 39 13.91 -13.01 5.10
N PHE A 40 14.12 -14.30 4.99
CA PHE A 40 13.09 -15.24 4.52
C PHE A 40 11.85 -15.24 5.40
N ASN A 41 12.02 -15.32 6.73
CA ASN A 41 10.90 -15.28 7.67
C ASN A 41 10.17 -13.93 7.61
N THR A 42 10.92 -12.82 7.51
CA THR A 42 10.33 -11.48 7.40
C THR A 42 9.54 -11.34 6.12
N SER A 43 10.10 -11.77 4.99
CA SER A 43 9.41 -11.75 3.69
C SER A 43 8.12 -12.58 3.71
N GLN A 44 8.14 -13.78 4.32
CA GLN A 44 6.93 -14.61 4.47
C GLN A 44 5.84 -13.93 5.32
N LEU A 45 6.22 -13.25 6.40
CA LEU A 45 5.27 -12.54 7.25
C LEU A 45 4.68 -11.34 6.51
N LEU A 46 5.53 -10.54 5.85
CA LEU A 46 5.10 -9.38 5.06
C LEU A 46 4.23 -9.73 3.85
N GLN A 47 4.36 -10.95 3.30
CA GLN A 47 3.48 -11.43 2.23
C GLN A 47 2.06 -11.75 2.70
N LYS A 48 1.87 -12.03 3.98
CA LYS A 48 0.56 -12.36 4.57
C LYS A 48 -0.14 -11.15 5.16
N ALA A 49 0.56 -10.03 5.30
CA ALA A 49 0.01 -8.81 5.85
C ALA A 49 -1.12 -8.26 4.97
N GLU A 50 -2.23 -7.90 5.59
CA GLU A 50 -3.45 -7.44 4.92
C GLU A 50 -3.45 -5.93 4.68
N ASP A 51 -2.78 -5.16 5.54
CA ASP A 51 -2.74 -3.72 5.46
C ASP A 51 -1.37 -3.11 5.81
N ALA A 52 -1.21 -1.82 5.55
CA ALA A 52 0.02 -1.08 5.81
C ALA A 52 0.37 -1.05 7.31
N SER A 53 -0.60 -1.02 8.22
CA SER A 53 -0.37 -1.03 9.67
C SER A 53 0.27 -2.34 10.11
N GLU A 54 -0.24 -3.45 9.63
CA GLU A 54 0.32 -4.78 9.92
C GLU A 54 1.73 -4.93 9.34
N ILE A 55 1.99 -4.39 8.14
CA ILE A 55 3.34 -4.37 7.55
C ILE A 55 4.33 -3.63 8.45
N PHE A 56 3.96 -2.45 8.96
CA PHE A 56 4.80 -1.71 9.90
C PHE A 56 5.02 -2.45 11.22
N ASP A 57 3.98 -3.09 11.76
CA ASP A 57 4.03 -3.86 12.99
C ASP A 57 4.97 -5.07 12.88
N ILE A 58 4.85 -5.83 11.80
CA ILE A 58 5.75 -6.96 11.49
C ILE A 58 7.18 -6.45 11.38
N THR A 59 7.41 -5.38 10.63
CA THR A 59 8.73 -4.78 10.42
C THR A 59 9.36 -4.37 11.75
N ALA A 60 8.62 -3.63 12.58
CA ALA A 60 9.10 -3.19 13.90
C ALA A 60 9.42 -4.40 14.80
N THR A 61 8.54 -5.40 14.83
CA THR A 61 8.75 -6.61 15.65
C THR A 61 9.98 -7.39 15.21
N GLN A 62 10.23 -7.54 13.90
CA GLN A 62 11.43 -8.23 13.41
C GLN A 62 12.71 -7.43 13.71
N LEU A 63 12.67 -6.11 13.59
CA LEU A 63 13.80 -5.25 13.92
C LEU A 63 14.10 -5.25 15.43
N ILE A 64 13.09 -5.26 16.30
CA ILE A 64 13.29 -5.40 17.75
C ILE A 64 13.95 -6.73 18.08
N LYS A 65 13.47 -7.85 17.52
CA LYS A 65 14.08 -9.17 17.71
C LYS A 65 15.54 -9.21 17.26
N LEU A 66 15.89 -8.48 16.22
CA LEU A 66 17.23 -8.41 15.69
C LEU A 66 18.16 -7.53 16.52
N LEU A 67 17.69 -6.31 16.83
CA LEU A 67 18.53 -5.24 17.41
C LEU A 67 18.43 -5.14 18.93
N GLY A 68 17.35 -5.63 19.54
CA GLY A 68 17.07 -5.47 20.97
C GLY A 68 16.93 -4.00 21.40
N ARG A 69 16.40 -3.13 20.50
CA ARG A 69 16.33 -1.69 20.71
C ARG A 69 14.93 -1.16 20.53
N ASN A 70 14.62 -0.06 21.20
CA ASN A 70 13.36 0.66 21.02
C ASN A 70 13.31 1.26 19.62
N LEU A 71 12.12 1.19 19.02
CA LEU A 71 11.85 1.70 17.68
C LEU A 71 10.69 2.68 17.70
N VAL A 72 10.74 3.64 16.79
CA VAL A 72 9.63 4.52 16.49
C VAL A 72 9.30 4.36 15.01
N VAL A 73 8.04 4.10 14.69
CA VAL A 73 7.54 4.03 13.31
C VAL A 73 6.61 5.21 13.09
N ALA A 74 6.87 5.96 12.05
CA ALA A 74 6.15 7.18 11.68
C ALA A 74 5.65 7.05 10.23
N PRO A 75 4.43 6.50 10.00
CA PRO A 75 3.82 6.42 8.68
C PRO A 75 3.55 7.80 8.08
N VAL A 76 3.60 7.92 6.75
CA VAL A 76 3.16 9.13 6.04
C VAL A 76 1.65 9.08 5.86
N GLU A 77 0.93 10.01 6.48
CA GLU A 77 -0.49 10.22 6.24
C GLU A 77 -0.69 11.09 4.99
N LYS A 78 -1.31 10.54 3.94
CA LYS A 78 -1.61 11.27 2.69
C LYS A 78 -2.52 12.49 2.87
N LYS A 79 -3.33 12.55 3.95
CA LYS A 79 -4.30 13.64 4.22
C LYS A 79 -3.72 14.81 5.01
N LYS A 80 -2.61 14.63 5.70
CA LYS A 80 -1.91 15.69 6.44
C LYS A 80 -0.53 15.84 5.83
N ASN A 81 -0.18 17.01 5.36
CA ASN A 81 1.12 17.31 4.72
C ASN A 81 2.33 17.12 5.67
N GLY A 82 2.41 16.00 6.39
CA GLY A 82 3.51 15.71 7.29
C GLY A 82 3.24 14.52 8.22
N ILE A 83 4.29 14.10 8.93
CA ILE A 83 4.21 13.09 9.99
C ILE A 83 4.03 13.84 11.31
N VAL A 84 2.88 13.66 11.96
CA VAL A 84 2.58 14.27 13.27
C VAL A 84 2.59 13.21 14.37
N GLN A 85 2.23 11.99 14.05
CA GLN A 85 2.06 10.88 14.98
C GLN A 85 2.79 9.64 14.48
N GLY A 86 3.15 8.78 15.41
CA GLY A 86 3.77 7.50 15.14
C GLY A 86 3.57 6.52 16.29
N THR A 87 4.12 5.35 16.17
CA THR A 87 4.05 4.29 17.18
C THR A 87 5.45 4.02 17.73
N LEU A 88 5.58 4.10 19.05
CA LEU A 88 6.77 3.69 19.79
C LEU A 88 6.64 2.22 20.17
N TYR A 89 7.62 1.43 19.82
CA TYR A 89 7.75 0.03 20.19
C TYR A 89 8.88 -0.12 21.21
N ASN A 90 8.53 -0.62 22.39
CA ASN A 90 9.51 -0.86 23.45
C ASN A 90 10.07 -2.27 23.33
N ALA A 91 11.40 -2.39 23.29
CA ALA A 91 12.09 -3.67 23.11
C ALA A 91 12.03 -4.59 24.35
N GLU A 92 11.98 -4.00 25.56
CA GLU A 92 12.00 -4.76 26.81
C GLU A 92 10.61 -5.29 27.16
N THR A 93 9.58 -4.44 26.99
CA THR A 93 8.21 -4.77 27.40
C THR A 93 7.35 -5.31 26.27
N GLY A 94 7.75 -5.13 25.02
CA GLY A 94 6.94 -5.44 23.84
C GLY A 94 5.70 -4.55 23.68
N ILE A 95 5.56 -3.48 24.52
CA ILE A 95 4.40 -2.61 24.52
C ILE A 95 4.52 -1.60 23.38
N LYS A 96 3.40 -1.39 22.67
CA LYS A 96 3.24 -0.32 21.71
C LYS A 96 2.55 0.86 22.37
N SER A 97 3.02 2.06 22.09
CA SER A 97 2.40 3.31 22.54
C SER A 97 2.38 4.33 21.43
N GLU A 98 1.34 5.14 21.41
CA GLU A 98 1.27 6.27 20.51
C GLU A 98 2.33 7.31 20.87
N LYS A 99 3.01 7.87 19.87
CA LYS A 99 3.99 8.92 20.02
C LYS A 99 3.60 10.12 19.18
N VAL A 100 3.38 11.25 19.84
CA VAL A 100 3.26 12.56 19.20
C VAL A 100 4.65 13.18 19.09
N PHE A 101 5.04 13.61 17.90
CA PHE A 101 6.34 14.20 17.64
C PHE A 101 6.32 15.71 17.95
N ASN A 102 7.35 16.18 18.63
CA ASN A 102 7.56 17.62 18.81
C ASN A 102 8.02 18.28 17.49
N GLU A 103 8.07 19.62 17.45
CA GLU A 103 8.43 20.37 16.23
C GLU A 103 9.80 19.98 15.67
N LYS A 104 10.81 19.79 16.55
CA LYS A 104 12.16 19.38 16.15
C LYS A 104 12.17 17.97 15.54
N GLU A 105 11.48 17.02 16.17
CA GLU A 105 11.33 15.67 15.63
C GLU A 105 10.62 15.68 14.27
N GLN A 106 9.57 16.48 14.12
CA GLN A 106 8.85 16.64 12.84
C GLN A 106 9.77 17.20 11.74
N GLU A 107 10.62 18.19 12.06
CA GLU A 107 11.62 18.71 11.12
C GLU A 107 12.57 17.61 10.64
N ILE A 108 13.08 16.79 11.56
CA ILE A 108 13.96 15.66 11.23
C ILE A 108 13.26 14.65 10.34
N LEU A 109 12.03 14.25 10.70
CA LEU A 109 11.24 13.29 9.93
C LEU A 109 10.98 13.79 8.50
N GLN A 110 10.59 15.07 8.35
CA GLN A 110 10.39 15.70 7.05
C GLN A 110 11.68 15.75 6.24
N TRP A 111 12.80 16.10 6.87
CA TRP A 111 14.10 16.13 6.21
C TRP A 111 14.51 14.75 5.70
N VAL A 112 14.35 13.70 6.52
CA VAL A 112 14.65 12.31 6.17
C VAL A 112 13.77 11.84 5.00
N LEU A 113 12.48 12.14 5.02
CA LEU A 113 11.55 11.82 3.92
C LEU A 113 11.92 12.54 2.63
N LYS A 114 12.26 13.82 2.72
CA LYS A 114 12.57 14.64 1.54
C LYS A 114 13.86 14.21 0.88
N ASN A 115 14.90 13.96 1.67
CA ASN A 115 16.26 13.72 1.17
C ASN A 115 16.58 12.23 0.98
N ARG A 116 15.75 11.30 1.50
CA ARG A 116 16.00 9.86 1.49
C ARG A 116 17.36 9.48 2.11
N LYS A 117 17.86 10.29 3.01
CA LYS A 117 19.10 10.09 3.72
C LYS A 117 18.83 9.88 5.20
N ARG A 118 19.70 9.12 5.86
CA ARG A 118 19.64 8.93 7.31
C ARG A 118 19.99 10.22 8.04
N ALA A 119 19.38 10.46 9.20
CA ALA A 119 19.67 11.58 10.09
C ALA A 119 19.53 11.15 11.56
N GLY A 120 20.05 11.94 12.48
CA GLY A 120 20.04 11.64 13.90
C GLY A 120 21.33 10.99 14.39
N ALA A 121 21.25 10.14 15.41
CA ALA A 121 22.40 9.52 16.04
C ALA A 121 23.38 8.91 15.02
N MET A 122 24.67 9.13 15.24
CA MET A 122 25.76 8.61 14.41
C MET A 122 25.77 9.12 12.95
N THR A 123 25.12 10.26 12.67
CA THR A 123 25.13 10.91 11.36
C THR A 123 25.69 12.35 11.48
N GLU A 124 25.99 12.96 10.33
CA GLU A 124 26.46 14.35 10.27
C GLU A 124 25.37 15.38 10.62
N ARG A 125 24.10 14.97 10.49
CA ARG A 125 22.97 15.88 10.68
C ARG A 125 22.07 15.40 11.81
N PHE A 126 21.80 16.30 12.76
CA PHE A 126 21.01 16.02 13.97
C PHE A 126 21.66 14.96 14.87
N SER A 127 23.01 14.95 14.94
CA SER A 127 23.82 13.97 15.69
C SER A 127 23.52 13.92 17.20
N GLU A 128 22.93 14.97 17.75
CA GLU A 128 22.54 15.06 19.17
C GLU A 128 21.30 14.24 19.51
N GLU A 129 20.54 13.81 18.50
CA GLU A 129 19.34 13.02 18.71
C GLU A 129 19.69 11.57 19.08
N PRO A 130 18.95 10.96 20.03
CA PRO A 130 19.24 9.60 20.46
C PRO A 130 18.80 8.52 19.46
N TYR A 131 17.97 8.89 18.48
CA TYR A 131 17.46 8.00 17.45
C TYR A 131 18.19 8.19 16.12
N LEU A 132 18.43 7.09 15.42
CA LEU A 132 18.81 7.07 14.02
C LEU A 132 17.54 6.93 13.17
N TYR A 133 17.25 7.92 12.35
CA TYR A 133 16.07 7.96 11.49
C TYR A 133 16.39 7.55 10.05
N LEU A 134 15.60 6.63 9.50
CA LEU A 134 15.70 6.15 8.12
C LEU A 134 14.33 6.22 7.44
N SER A 135 14.32 6.65 6.16
CA SER A 135 13.10 6.66 5.36
C SER A 135 12.78 5.27 4.81
N ILE A 136 11.48 4.95 4.78
CA ILE A 136 10.93 3.77 4.12
C ILE A 136 10.34 4.24 2.81
N TYR A 137 10.94 3.82 1.69
CA TYR A 137 10.52 4.24 0.35
C TYR A 137 10.77 3.13 -0.68
N ALA A 138 9.89 3.04 -1.69
CA ALA A 138 10.10 2.23 -2.87
C ALA A 138 9.83 3.08 -4.13
N ALA A 139 10.70 2.98 -5.11
CA ALA A 139 10.66 3.80 -6.32
C ALA A 139 10.51 5.30 -6.03
N GLN A 140 9.35 5.88 -6.33
CA GLN A 140 9.03 7.30 -6.06
C GLN A 140 8.20 7.48 -4.79
N ASN A 141 7.58 6.41 -4.27
CA ASN A 141 6.65 6.47 -3.14
C ASN A 141 7.41 6.51 -1.81
N ARG A 142 6.90 7.30 -0.87
CA ARG A 142 7.41 7.44 0.50
C ARG A 142 6.34 6.96 1.45
N TYR A 143 6.68 5.97 2.27
CA TYR A 143 5.72 5.30 3.15
C TYR A 143 5.81 5.73 4.60
N GLY A 144 7.01 6.12 5.05
CA GLY A 144 7.23 6.52 6.42
C GLY A 144 8.69 6.71 6.77
N VAL A 145 8.92 6.91 8.06
CA VAL A 145 10.25 6.95 8.68
C VAL A 145 10.27 5.98 9.85
N ILE A 146 11.37 5.27 9.99
CA ILE A 146 11.67 4.50 11.18
C ILE A 146 12.79 5.17 11.97
N GLY A 147 12.61 5.32 13.28
CA GLY A 147 13.62 5.77 14.22
C GLY A 147 14.07 4.61 15.10
N ILE A 148 15.38 4.40 15.20
CA ILE A 148 15.99 3.36 16.01
C ILE A 148 16.78 4.01 17.14
N PHE A 149 16.49 3.65 18.38
CA PHE A 149 17.26 4.13 19.52
C PHE A 149 18.67 3.54 19.51
N ILE A 150 19.67 4.40 19.35
CA ILE A 150 21.07 3.97 19.25
C ILE A 150 21.75 3.91 20.63
N GLY A 151 21.43 4.85 21.53
CA GLY A 151 22.07 4.93 22.84
C GLY A 151 23.58 5.11 22.71
N GLN A 152 24.33 4.34 23.54
CA GLN A 152 25.80 4.41 23.56
C GLN A 152 26.50 3.41 22.63
N LYS A 153 25.78 2.42 22.11
CA LYS A 153 26.36 1.37 21.26
C LYS A 153 25.91 1.53 19.81
N PRO A 154 26.82 1.86 18.89
CA PRO A 154 26.49 1.96 17.46
C PRO A 154 26.04 0.60 16.90
N LEU A 155 25.35 0.64 15.77
CA LEU A 155 25.04 -0.56 15.00
C LEU A 155 26.31 -1.11 14.37
N ASP A 156 26.53 -2.43 14.46
CA ASP A 156 27.62 -3.05 13.72
C ASP A 156 27.28 -3.14 12.22
N ALA A 157 28.28 -3.47 11.38
CA ALA A 157 28.09 -3.55 9.94
C ALA A 157 27.07 -4.64 9.54
N PHE A 158 26.98 -5.71 10.30
CA PHE A 158 26.03 -6.81 10.06
C PHE A 158 24.59 -6.38 10.43
N GLU A 159 24.40 -5.79 11.61
CA GLU A 159 23.12 -5.22 12.05
C GLU A 159 22.60 -4.19 11.06
N ASN A 160 23.47 -3.26 10.61
CA ASN A 160 23.11 -2.23 9.63
C ASN A 160 22.72 -2.85 8.25
N SER A 161 23.42 -3.89 7.83
CA SER A 161 23.11 -4.57 6.55
C SER A 161 21.74 -5.26 6.59
N ILE A 162 21.41 -5.96 7.69
CA ILE A 162 20.11 -6.63 7.83
C ILE A 162 18.98 -5.60 8.01
N LEU A 163 19.23 -4.54 8.79
CA LEU A 163 18.29 -3.43 8.93
C LEU A 163 17.88 -2.87 7.57
N LEU A 164 18.84 -2.52 6.74
CA LEU A 164 18.53 -1.97 5.40
C LEU A 164 17.80 -2.98 4.52
N SER A 165 18.13 -4.27 4.65
CA SER A 165 17.42 -5.31 3.90
C SER A 165 15.97 -5.47 4.36
N ILE A 166 15.69 -5.46 5.67
CA ILE A 166 14.33 -5.52 6.24
C ILE A 166 13.52 -4.29 5.83
N LEU A 167 14.12 -3.09 5.87
CA LEU A 167 13.45 -1.88 5.41
C LEU A 167 13.13 -1.92 3.92
N GLY A 168 14.00 -2.51 3.12
CA GLY A 168 13.74 -2.76 1.69
C GLY A 168 12.54 -3.69 1.46
N GLU A 169 12.48 -4.82 2.19
CA GLU A 169 11.33 -5.75 2.14
C GLU A 169 10.03 -5.06 2.60
N CYS A 170 10.08 -4.29 3.68
CA CYS A 170 8.96 -3.48 4.17
C CYS A 170 8.47 -2.51 3.09
N ALA A 171 9.37 -1.76 2.47
CA ALA A 171 9.03 -0.80 1.43
C ALA A 171 8.37 -1.48 0.21
N MET A 172 8.89 -2.64 -0.20
CA MET A 172 8.30 -3.43 -1.29
C MET A 172 6.92 -4.00 -0.93
N ALA A 173 6.71 -4.42 0.32
CA ALA A 173 5.42 -4.89 0.79
C ALA A 173 4.38 -3.76 0.79
N LEU A 174 4.75 -2.57 1.26
CA LEU A 174 3.90 -1.38 1.24
C LEU A 174 3.56 -0.91 -0.18
N ASP A 175 4.52 -0.96 -1.10
CA ASP A 175 4.32 -0.61 -2.51
C ASP A 175 3.35 -1.58 -3.21
N ARG A 176 3.47 -2.86 -2.88
CA ARG A 176 2.56 -3.91 -3.38
C ARG A 176 1.14 -3.72 -2.84
N GLU A 177 0.98 -3.49 -1.53
CA GLU A 177 -0.32 -3.26 -0.90
C GLU A 177 -0.99 -2.02 -1.51
N GLN A 178 -0.27 -0.89 -1.59
CA GLN A 178 -0.80 0.32 -2.21
C GLN A 178 -1.19 0.10 -3.67
N SER A 179 -0.36 -0.57 -4.46
CA SER A 179 -0.66 -0.86 -5.87
C SER A 179 -1.87 -1.79 -6.03
N ALA A 180 -2.04 -2.77 -5.15
CA ALA A 180 -3.21 -3.64 -5.15
C ALA A 180 -4.49 -2.86 -4.84
N ARG A 181 -4.45 -2.01 -3.83
CA ARG A 181 -5.58 -1.14 -3.45
C ARG A 181 -5.96 -0.14 -4.55
N GLU A 182 -4.98 0.51 -5.18
CA GLU A 182 -5.22 1.44 -6.29
C GLU A 182 -5.86 0.71 -7.50
N LYS A 183 -5.44 -0.52 -7.79
CA LYS A 183 -6.05 -1.35 -8.84
C LYS A 183 -7.48 -1.75 -8.50
N GLU A 184 -7.76 -2.10 -7.26
CA GLU A 184 -9.11 -2.45 -6.82
C GLU A 184 -10.05 -1.25 -6.89
N GLU A 185 -9.63 -0.08 -6.39
CA GLU A 185 -10.37 1.16 -6.49
C GLU A 185 -10.67 1.53 -7.95
N ALA A 186 -9.68 1.42 -8.84
CA ALA A 186 -9.85 1.65 -10.28
C ALA A 186 -10.80 0.64 -10.93
N ALA A 187 -10.74 -0.64 -10.55
CA ALA A 187 -11.65 -1.67 -11.06
C ALA A 187 -13.10 -1.42 -10.62
N VAL A 188 -13.32 -0.99 -9.38
CA VAL A 188 -14.65 -0.62 -8.87
C VAL A 188 -15.19 0.59 -9.64
N MET A 189 -14.38 1.63 -9.84
CA MET A 189 -14.77 2.81 -10.62
C MET A 189 -15.12 2.45 -12.07
N ALA A 190 -14.30 1.63 -12.73
CA ALA A 190 -14.56 1.18 -14.10
C ALA A 190 -15.86 0.37 -14.21
N LYS A 191 -16.12 -0.52 -13.23
CA LYS A 191 -17.35 -1.30 -13.17
C LYS A 191 -18.59 -0.40 -12.99
N ASN A 192 -18.51 0.59 -12.12
CA ASN A 192 -19.61 1.54 -11.90
C ASN A 192 -19.89 2.37 -13.17
N GLU A 193 -18.86 2.83 -13.86
CA GLU A 193 -19.02 3.56 -15.12
C GLU A 193 -19.62 2.67 -16.22
N GLN A 194 -19.21 1.40 -16.31
CA GLN A 194 -19.80 0.44 -17.25
C GLN A 194 -21.28 0.17 -16.94
N LEU A 195 -21.64 0.04 -15.67
CA LEU A 195 -23.04 -0.10 -15.25
C LEU A 195 -23.87 1.14 -15.66
N ARG A 196 -23.32 2.34 -15.44
CA ARG A 196 -23.97 3.60 -15.82
C ARG A 196 -24.21 3.69 -17.33
N VAL A 197 -23.20 3.35 -18.13
CA VAL A 197 -23.31 3.35 -19.60
C VAL A 197 -24.37 2.34 -20.07
N ASN A 198 -24.36 1.12 -19.51
CA ASN A 198 -25.34 0.10 -19.84
C ASN A 198 -26.76 0.54 -19.47
N LEU A 199 -26.94 1.12 -18.29
CA LEU A 199 -28.24 1.63 -17.84
C LEU A 199 -28.77 2.71 -18.79
N LEU A 200 -27.94 3.69 -19.14
CA LEU A 200 -28.31 4.77 -20.09
C LEU A 200 -28.69 4.21 -21.47
N ARG A 201 -27.98 3.17 -21.93
CA ARG A 201 -28.29 2.50 -23.20
C ARG A 201 -29.65 1.78 -23.15
N THR A 202 -29.92 1.07 -22.07
CA THR A 202 -31.21 0.38 -21.87
C THR A 202 -32.35 1.39 -21.81
N ILE A 203 -32.23 2.44 -20.98
CA ILE A 203 -33.22 3.51 -20.88
C ILE A 203 -33.47 4.15 -22.25
N SER A 204 -32.40 4.46 -23.00
CA SER A 204 -32.55 5.07 -24.33
C SER A 204 -33.29 4.18 -25.32
N HIS A 205 -33.06 2.86 -25.25
CA HIS A 205 -33.79 1.87 -26.07
C HIS A 205 -35.26 1.83 -25.68
N ASP A 206 -35.55 1.73 -24.38
CA ASP A 206 -36.90 1.57 -23.85
C ASP A 206 -37.77 2.83 -24.03
N LEU A 207 -37.15 4.02 -24.01
CA LEU A 207 -37.81 5.27 -24.39
C LEU A 207 -38.08 5.39 -25.88
N ARG A 208 -37.19 4.87 -26.75
CA ARG A 208 -37.32 5.00 -28.19
C ARG A 208 -38.51 4.26 -28.74
N THR A 209 -38.80 3.07 -28.23
CA THR A 209 -39.86 2.18 -28.73
C THR A 209 -41.23 2.86 -28.66
N PRO A 210 -41.74 3.30 -27.49
CA PRO A 210 -43.03 3.99 -27.41
C PRO A 210 -43.06 5.33 -28.12
N LEU A 211 -41.93 6.09 -28.09
CA LEU A 211 -41.86 7.34 -28.86
C LEU A 211 -41.99 7.13 -30.35
N THR A 212 -41.42 6.08 -30.90
CA THR A 212 -41.56 5.71 -32.31
C THR A 212 -43.01 5.29 -32.66
N SER A 213 -43.66 4.57 -31.76
CA SER A 213 -45.06 4.16 -31.87
C SER A 213 -45.99 5.37 -31.85
N ILE A 214 -45.83 6.29 -30.87
CA ILE A 214 -46.57 7.55 -30.78
C ILE A 214 -46.40 8.40 -32.07
N LEU A 215 -45.16 8.53 -32.54
CA LEU A 215 -44.89 9.29 -33.74
C LEU A 215 -45.53 8.66 -34.98
N GLY A 216 -45.44 7.37 -35.17
CA GLY A 216 -46.06 6.64 -36.29
C GLY A 216 -47.59 6.73 -36.26
N ASN A 217 -48.19 6.58 -35.09
CA ASN A 217 -49.62 6.68 -34.88
C ASN A 217 -50.13 8.12 -35.18
N ALA A 218 -49.40 9.11 -34.70
CA ALA A 218 -49.71 10.52 -34.98
C ALA A 218 -49.56 10.86 -36.46
N ASP A 219 -48.51 10.36 -37.15
CA ASP A 219 -48.31 10.56 -38.58
C ASP A 219 -49.44 9.93 -39.40
N SER A 220 -49.89 8.73 -39.01
CA SER A 220 -51.03 8.03 -39.62
C SER A 220 -52.32 8.87 -39.52
N LEU A 221 -52.59 9.49 -38.37
CA LEU A 221 -53.71 10.40 -38.16
C LEU A 221 -53.60 11.66 -39.02
N ILE A 222 -52.42 12.26 -39.11
CA ILE A 222 -52.23 13.49 -39.90
C ILE A 222 -52.36 13.22 -41.38
N SER A 223 -51.82 12.12 -41.89
CA SER A 223 -51.72 11.84 -43.31
C SER A 223 -52.99 11.20 -43.88
N ASN A 224 -53.75 10.46 -43.08
CA ASN A 224 -54.84 9.60 -43.56
C ASN A 224 -56.16 9.80 -42.79
N PHE A 225 -56.36 10.93 -42.11
CA PHE A 225 -57.47 11.16 -41.20
C PHE A 225 -58.85 10.85 -41.82
N ASP A 226 -59.10 11.31 -43.06
CA ASP A 226 -60.37 11.15 -43.77
C ASP A 226 -60.58 9.72 -44.31
N ALA A 227 -59.50 8.94 -44.49
CA ALA A 227 -59.55 7.58 -44.96
C ALA A 227 -59.76 6.53 -43.81
N LEU A 228 -59.52 6.95 -42.56
CA LEU A 228 -59.67 6.11 -41.37
C LEU A 228 -61.14 6.14 -40.89
N ASP A 229 -61.72 5.01 -40.57
CA ASP A 229 -62.99 4.93 -39.88
C ASP A 229 -62.92 5.40 -38.42
N GLU A 230 -64.05 5.67 -37.78
CA GLU A 230 -64.11 6.17 -36.41
C GLU A 230 -63.49 5.21 -35.38
N GLY A 231 -63.66 3.89 -35.61
CA GLY A 231 -63.08 2.84 -34.75
C GLY A 231 -61.57 2.84 -34.81
N MET A 232 -61.00 2.91 -36.02
CA MET A 232 -59.52 3.00 -36.22
C MET A 232 -58.93 4.29 -35.60
N ARG A 233 -59.57 5.43 -35.79
CA ARG A 233 -59.11 6.66 -35.17
C ARG A 233 -59.09 6.56 -33.65
N LYS A 234 -60.15 6.02 -33.06
CA LYS A 234 -60.25 5.85 -31.61
C LYS A 234 -59.17 4.88 -31.08
N GLN A 235 -58.87 3.83 -31.83
CA GLN A 235 -57.80 2.88 -31.45
C GLN A 235 -56.43 3.59 -31.47
N ILE A 236 -56.10 4.34 -32.53
CA ILE A 236 -54.85 5.02 -32.63
C ILE A 236 -54.69 6.07 -31.52
N PHE A 237 -55.73 6.80 -31.14
CA PHE A 237 -55.66 7.72 -29.99
C PHE A 237 -55.45 6.97 -28.67
N SER A 238 -56.04 5.77 -28.48
CA SER A 238 -55.82 4.95 -27.31
C SER A 238 -54.40 4.46 -27.22
N ASP A 239 -53.81 4.01 -28.33
CA ASP A 239 -52.41 3.54 -28.37
C ASP A 239 -51.44 4.65 -28.03
N ILE A 240 -51.67 5.86 -28.58
CA ILE A 240 -50.86 7.07 -28.23
C ILE A 240 -50.95 7.36 -26.75
N TYR A 241 -52.17 7.35 -26.19
CA TYR A 241 -52.40 7.64 -24.78
C TYR A 241 -51.70 6.61 -23.85
N GLU A 242 -51.80 5.33 -24.17
CA GLU A 242 -51.19 4.23 -23.40
C GLU A 242 -49.67 4.33 -23.45
N ASP A 243 -49.05 4.52 -24.61
CA ASP A 243 -47.62 4.69 -24.77
C ASP A 243 -47.09 5.93 -24.04
N ALA A 244 -47.84 7.05 -24.07
CA ALA A 244 -47.48 8.28 -23.34
C ALA A 244 -47.55 8.08 -21.82
N GLY A 245 -48.59 7.35 -21.33
CA GLY A 245 -48.74 7.00 -19.92
C GLY A 245 -47.59 6.13 -19.42
N TRP A 246 -47.22 5.12 -20.19
CA TRP A 246 -46.07 4.27 -19.88
C TRP A 246 -44.74 5.03 -19.78
N LEU A 247 -44.52 6.03 -20.71
CA LEU A 247 -43.35 6.86 -20.66
C LEU A 247 -43.27 7.71 -19.37
N ILE A 248 -44.41 8.24 -18.91
CA ILE A 248 -44.46 9.01 -17.64
C ILE A 248 -44.06 8.11 -16.46
N GLU A 249 -44.64 6.92 -16.37
CA GLU A 249 -44.29 5.97 -15.30
C GLU A 249 -42.81 5.60 -15.32
N LEU A 250 -42.24 5.37 -16.51
CA LEU A 250 -40.80 5.08 -16.64
C LEU A 250 -39.95 6.23 -16.14
N VAL A 251 -40.27 7.46 -16.47
CA VAL A 251 -39.52 8.67 -16.00
C VAL A 251 -39.67 8.84 -14.49
N GLU A 252 -40.86 8.65 -13.92
CA GLU A 252 -41.07 8.72 -12.48
C GLU A 252 -40.26 7.66 -11.72
N ASN A 253 -40.21 6.42 -12.24
CA ASN A 253 -39.41 5.35 -11.67
C ASN A 253 -37.90 5.67 -11.71
N LEU A 254 -37.42 6.26 -12.81
CA LEU A 254 -36.03 6.70 -12.93
C LEU A 254 -35.67 7.81 -11.93
N LEU A 255 -36.56 8.78 -11.76
CA LEU A 255 -36.38 9.86 -10.79
C LEU A 255 -36.40 9.36 -9.35
N ALA A 256 -37.19 8.33 -9.04
CA ALA A 256 -37.21 7.70 -7.73
C ALA A 256 -35.87 6.97 -7.41
N LEU A 257 -35.27 6.33 -8.41
CA LEU A 257 -33.97 5.68 -8.25
C LEU A 257 -32.84 6.68 -7.97
N THR A 258 -32.84 7.84 -8.61
CA THR A 258 -31.79 8.86 -8.40
C THR A 258 -31.86 9.55 -7.03
N LYS A 259 -33.04 9.56 -6.39
CA LYS A 259 -33.22 10.12 -5.03
C LYS A 259 -32.72 9.23 -3.90
N ILE A 260 -32.40 7.98 -4.17
CA ILE A 260 -31.89 7.03 -3.16
C ILE A 260 -30.35 7.13 -3.06
N GLU A 261 -29.67 7.72 -4.03
CA GLU A 261 -28.21 7.86 -4.06
C GLU A 261 -27.69 9.17 -3.41
N ASP A 262 -28.55 10.10 -3.04
CA ASP A 262 -28.24 11.32 -2.27
C ASP A 262 -28.57 11.12 -0.75
#